data_2d74ac11e12471e4d8a58e646fc7eef4
#
_entry.id   2d74ac11e12471e4d8a58e646fc7eef4
#
_cell.length_a   1.000
_cell.length_b   1.000
_cell.length_c   1.000
_cell.angle_alpha   90.00
_cell.angle_beta   90.00
_cell.angle_gamma   90.00
#
_symmetry.space_group_name_H-M   'P 1'
#
loop_
_entity.id
_entity.type
_entity.pdbx_description
1 polymer ?
#
loop_
_entity_poly.entity_id
_entity_poly.type
_entity_poly.pdbx_seq_one_letter_code
_entity_poly.pdbx_strand_id
1 'polypeptide(L)'
;MKILMPYFKRYRLDVWIAMLSVIVLVFATLWQPRLLQVIMEAIIKNDQAMVFREGLMLLGLAVLGIIGGIVNTIYAARVALGVATDLRADLYAKVQSLAYADVEKFSPSNLVVRMTNDINQVQQIVMAGFQQITRIPLLFIGALILAVMTMPEQWWVIVVMMAVILGVALIAVRRMTKYFAQTQQDIENVNTVARENLMGIRVVKSFVQEPNEIKKFSAASDELTAVTAKIGYWFAILMPAFFLTANVAVGVAVYLVGQTITTHPAYLASITSFISYLMQILFAVINGGFLMTFASRAVISLGRIGEVMTTEPSMTYVDGDAAPVAGDIHFDHVTFTYPGDAQPTLKDVTFTVKAGSMLGIVGATGSGKTTLAQLIARLYDPDSGTVSIGGIDVRALPEKALRSTVAYVLQRSTLFSGTIAGNLRQVKPDAQPSHMQWAANIAQSAEFIERLPQTYDAPVEERSQNFSGGQKQRLAITRGVIANPEILILDDATSALDARSEKLVQEALDRELKSTTTVVIAEKIASIIRADQILVLDNGRISGQGTHHELLQDSAIYRAIYQTQKAREEGLHE
;
A
#
# COMPACT_ATOMS: atom_id res chain seq x y z
N MET A 1 -12.45 -13.47 1.80
CA MET A 1 -13.15 -14.19 0.70
C MET A 1 -14.42 -13.48 0.22
N LYS A 2 -15.30 -12.94 1.11
CA LYS A 2 -16.51 -12.23 0.67
C LYS A 2 -16.21 -11.04 -0.27
N ILE A 3 -15.11 -10.34 -0.06
CA ILE A 3 -14.69 -9.19 -0.90
C ILE A 3 -14.39 -9.59 -2.35
N LEU A 4 -13.90 -10.81 -2.61
CA LEU A 4 -13.55 -11.27 -3.95
C LEU A 4 -14.74 -11.79 -4.77
N MET A 5 -15.86 -12.11 -4.12
CA MET A 5 -17.01 -12.71 -4.78
C MET A 5 -17.60 -11.86 -5.93
N PRO A 6 -17.73 -10.51 -5.79
CA PRO A 6 -18.19 -9.67 -6.88
C PRO A 6 -17.30 -9.74 -8.12
N TYR A 7 -15.99 -9.81 -7.90
CA TYR A 7 -15.00 -9.88 -8.99
C TYR A 7 -15.08 -11.22 -9.72
N PHE A 8 -15.18 -12.36 -9.00
CA PHE A 8 -15.36 -13.67 -9.65
C PHE A 8 -16.62 -13.74 -10.52
N LYS A 9 -17.69 -13.03 -10.17
CA LYS A 9 -18.90 -12.96 -10.99
C LYS A 9 -18.66 -12.27 -12.35
N ARG A 10 -17.74 -11.31 -12.44
CA ARG A 10 -17.38 -10.66 -13.72
C ARG A 10 -16.68 -11.62 -14.67
N TYR A 11 -15.87 -12.55 -14.12
CA TYR A 11 -15.07 -13.53 -14.89
C TYR A 11 -15.66 -14.94 -14.84
N ARG A 12 -16.97 -15.08 -14.66
CA ARG A 12 -17.65 -16.37 -14.43
C ARG A 12 -17.33 -17.42 -15.50
N LEU A 13 -17.23 -17.03 -16.78
CA LEU A 13 -16.92 -17.97 -17.86
C LEU A 13 -15.48 -18.50 -17.74
N ASP A 14 -14.51 -17.61 -17.52
CA ASP A 14 -13.11 -17.97 -17.34
C ASP A 14 -12.92 -18.85 -16.11
N VAL A 15 -13.65 -18.57 -15.02
CA VAL A 15 -13.68 -19.39 -13.80
C VAL A 15 -14.17 -20.81 -14.12
N TRP A 16 -15.29 -20.95 -14.86
CA TRP A 16 -15.80 -22.27 -15.23
C TRP A 16 -14.84 -23.03 -16.14
N ILE A 17 -14.22 -22.37 -17.12
CA ILE A 17 -13.23 -23.00 -18.00
C ILE A 17 -12.00 -23.45 -17.19
N ALA A 18 -11.50 -22.61 -16.28
CA ALA A 18 -10.38 -22.98 -15.41
C ALA A 18 -10.72 -24.17 -14.52
N MET A 19 -11.91 -24.21 -13.92
CA MET A 19 -12.35 -25.34 -13.08
C MET A 19 -12.52 -26.62 -13.88
N LEU A 20 -13.15 -26.56 -15.06
CA LEU A 20 -13.34 -27.73 -15.93
C LEU A 20 -11.98 -28.28 -16.41
N SER A 21 -11.05 -27.39 -16.80
CA SER A 21 -9.72 -27.81 -17.24
C SER A 21 -8.89 -28.47 -16.15
N VAL A 22 -9.03 -28.07 -14.87
CA VAL A 22 -8.43 -28.77 -13.74
C VAL A 22 -9.00 -30.17 -13.59
N ILE A 23 -10.32 -30.32 -13.71
CA ILE A 23 -10.98 -31.63 -13.63
C ILE A 23 -10.46 -32.56 -14.71
N VAL A 24 -10.35 -32.06 -15.96
CA VAL A 24 -9.80 -32.81 -17.09
C VAL A 24 -8.34 -33.21 -16.82
N LEU A 25 -7.52 -32.29 -16.33
CA LEU A 25 -6.13 -32.54 -15.97
C LEU A 25 -6.00 -33.61 -14.87
N VAL A 26 -6.81 -33.50 -13.81
CA VAL A 26 -6.84 -34.46 -12.71
C VAL A 26 -7.28 -35.83 -13.18
N PHE A 27 -8.35 -35.89 -13.99
CA PHE A 27 -8.82 -37.14 -14.59
C PHE A 27 -7.72 -37.79 -15.43
N ALA A 28 -7.08 -37.03 -16.31
CA ALA A 28 -5.98 -37.54 -17.11
C ALA A 28 -4.84 -38.11 -16.24
N THR A 29 -4.46 -37.38 -15.18
CA THR A 29 -3.39 -37.80 -14.27
C THR A 29 -3.74 -39.06 -13.49
N LEU A 30 -4.98 -39.18 -13.02
CA LEU A 30 -5.45 -40.33 -12.22
C LEU A 30 -5.68 -41.58 -13.07
N TRP A 31 -6.04 -41.43 -14.35
CA TRP A 31 -6.34 -42.55 -15.23
C TRP A 31 -5.10 -43.17 -15.85
N GLN A 32 -3.99 -42.45 -15.98
CA GLN A 32 -2.73 -42.95 -16.54
C GLN A 32 -2.22 -44.23 -15.87
N PRO A 33 -2.14 -44.33 -14.50
CA PRO A 33 -1.69 -45.56 -13.87
C PRO A 33 -2.62 -46.74 -14.16
N ARG A 34 -3.93 -46.49 -14.28
CA ARG A 34 -4.90 -47.54 -14.63
C ARG A 34 -4.67 -48.12 -16.02
N LEU A 35 -4.43 -47.26 -17.01
CA LEU A 35 -4.09 -47.72 -18.38
C LEU A 35 -2.76 -48.47 -18.38
N LEU A 36 -1.79 -48.01 -17.60
CA LEU A 36 -0.51 -48.72 -17.49
C LEU A 36 -0.70 -50.14 -16.89
N GLN A 37 -1.58 -50.32 -15.94
CA GLN A 37 -1.97 -51.61 -15.40
C GLN A 37 -2.54 -52.53 -16.52
N VAL A 38 -3.48 -51.99 -17.31
CA VAL A 38 -4.10 -52.75 -18.43
C VAL A 38 -3.08 -53.13 -19.48
N ILE A 39 -2.14 -52.24 -19.79
CA ILE A 39 -1.03 -52.56 -20.72
C ILE A 39 -0.15 -53.68 -20.16
N MET A 40 0.18 -53.63 -18.86
CA MET A 40 0.97 -54.68 -18.21
C MET A 40 0.24 -56.03 -18.24
N GLU A 41 -1.08 -56.06 -17.99
CA GLU A 41 -1.90 -57.28 -18.12
C GLU A 41 -1.89 -57.82 -19.54
N ALA A 42 -1.98 -56.93 -20.56
CA ALA A 42 -1.92 -57.34 -21.99
C ALA A 42 -0.55 -57.91 -22.35
N ILE A 43 0.55 -57.33 -21.83
CA ILE A 43 1.91 -57.86 -22.00
C ILE A 43 2.04 -59.26 -21.43
N ILE A 44 1.54 -59.49 -20.20
CA ILE A 44 1.58 -60.79 -19.55
C ILE A 44 0.79 -61.85 -20.35
N LYS A 45 -0.33 -61.42 -20.98
CA LYS A 45 -1.17 -62.29 -21.84
C LYS A 45 -0.66 -62.37 -23.28
N ASN A 46 0.42 -61.72 -23.64
CA ASN A 46 1.01 -61.63 -24.97
C ASN A 46 0.05 -61.10 -26.05
N ASP A 47 -0.88 -60.19 -25.67
CA ASP A 47 -1.87 -59.55 -26.53
C ASP A 47 -1.30 -58.21 -27.09
N GLN A 48 -0.59 -58.31 -28.22
CA GLN A 48 0.04 -57.17 -28.87
C GLN A 48 -0.98 -56.12 -29.36
N ALA A 49 -2.18 -56.53 -29.79
CA ALA A 49 -3.22 -55.60 -30.28
C ALA A 49 -3.75 -54.73 -29.13
N MET A 50 -3.96 -55.34 -27.97
CA MET A 50 -4.40 -54.63 -26.77
C MET A 50 -3.31 -53.69 -26.26
N VAL A 51 -2.02 -54.09 -26.24
CA VAL A 51 -0.89 -53.22 -25.85
C VAL A 51 -0.84 -51.99 -26.78
N PHE A 52 -0.98 -52.16 -28.08
CA PHE A 52 -0.95 -51.03 -29.02
C PHE A 52 -2.16 -50.07 -28.79
N ARG A 53 -3.37 -50.61 -28.65
CA ARG A 53 -4.59 -49.84 -28.45
C ARG A 53 -4.53 -49.01 -27.14
N GLU A 54 -4.19 -49.65 -26.02
CA GLU A 54 -4.12 -48.96 -24.71
C GLU A 54 -2.92 -48.03 -24.64
N GLY A 55 -1.82 -48.34 -25.34
CA GLY A 55 -0.68 -47.41 -25.49
C GLY A 55 -1.06 -46.15 -26.25
N LEU A 56 -1.86 -46.27 -27.32
CA LEU A 56 -2.40 -45.10 -28.04
C LEU A 56 -3.36 -44.26 -27.16
N MET A 57 -4.21 -44.94 -26.37
CA MET A 57 -5.07 -44.27 -25.38
C MET A 57 -4.25 -43.53 -24.32
N LEU A 58 -3.16 -44.10 -23.83
CA LEU A 58 -2.26 -43.48 -22.87
C LEU A 58 -1.64 -42.21 -23.46
N LEU A 59 -1.18 -42.25 -24.71
CA LEU A 59 -0.68 -41.06 -25.41
C LEU A 59 -1.76 -40.01 -25.58
N GLY A 60 -2.97 -40.40 -26.01
CA GLY A 60 -4.11 -39.49 -26.13
C GLY A 60 -4.47 -38.81 -24.79
N LEU A 61 -4.45 -39.59 -23.70
CA LEU A 61 -4.71 -39.10 -22.37
C LEU A 61 -3.59 -38.13 -21.88
N ALA A 62 -2.33 -38.40 -22.24
CA ALA A 62 -1.23 -37.50 -21.93
C ALA A 62 -1.38 -36.15 -22.65
N VAL A 63 -1.73 -36.19 -23.97
CA VAL A 63 -2.01 -34.98 -24.75
C VAL A 63 -3.19 -34.21 -24.17
N LEU A 64 -4.28 -34.91 -23.78
CA LEU A 64 -5.43 -34.28 -23.14
C LEU A 64 -5.05 -33.59 -21.79
N GLY A 65 -4.19 -34.26 -21.02
CA GLY A 65 -3.64 -33.69 -19.78
C GLY A 65 -2.82 -32.42 -19.99
N ILE A 66 -1.95 -32.43 -21.05
CA ILE A 66 -1.16 -31.24 -21.43
C ILE A 66 -2.09 -30.10 -21.86
N ILE A 67 -3.06 -30.36 -22.73
CA ILE A 67 -4.05 -29.33 -23.15
C ILE A 67 -4.81 -28.79 -21.95
N GLY A 68 -5.31 -29.68 -21.06
CA GLY A 68 -5.99 -29.29 -19.84
C GLY A 68 -5.13 -28.40 -18.94
N GLY A 69 -3.84 -28.73 -18.79
CA GLY A 69 -2.88 -27.94 -18.02
C GLY A 69 -2.62 -26.54 -18.63
N ILE A 70 -2.45 -26.45 -19.94
CA ILE A 70 -2.25 -25.18 -20.65
C ILE A 70 -3.50 -24.30 -20.52
N VAL A 71 -4.69 -24.85 -20.81
CA VAL A 71 -5.96 -24.13 -20.72
C VAL A 71 -6.18 -23.64 -19.27
N ASN A 72 -5.95 -24.52 -18.28
CA ASN A 72 -6.05 -24.13 -16.87
C ASN A 72 -5.13 -22.94 -16.55
N THR A 73 -3.87 -23.01 -16.96
CA THR A 73 -2.89 -21.94 -16.66
C THR A 73 -3.31 -20.61 -17.29
N ILE A 74 -3.78 -20.61 -18.54
CA ILE A 74 -4.21 -19.40 -19.25
C ILE A 74 -5.43 -18.79 -18.54
N TYR A 75 -6.46 -19.57 -18.27
CA TYR A 75 -7.71 -19.06 -17.71
C TYR A 75 -7.57 -18.71 -16.21
N ALA A 76 -6.80 -19.47 -15.44
CA ALA A 76 -6.45 -19.13 -14.08
C ALA A 76 -5.69 -17.78 -14.01
N ALA A 77 -4.74 -17.56 -14.93
CA ALA A 77 -4.01 -16.31 -15.03
C ALA A 77 -4.94 -15.14 -15.42
N ARG A 78 -5.84 -15.32 -16.40
CA ARG A 78 -6.83 -14.30 -16.78
C ARG A 78 -7.70 -13.89 -15.61
N VAL A 79 -8.26 -14.84 -14.87
CA VAL A 79 -9.07 -14.56 -13.69
C VAL A 79 -8.25 -13.84 -12.62
N ALA A 80 -7.04 -14.33 -12.32
CA ALA A 80 -6.20 -13.76 -11.27
C ALA A 80 -5.76 -12.31 -11.59
N LEU A 81 -5.33 -12.07 -12.84
CA LEU A 81 -4.95 -10.74 -13.32
C LEU A 81 -6.16 -9.80 -13.39
N GLY A 82 -7.29 -10.27 -13.92
CA GLY A 82 -8.52 -9.49 -14.00
C GLY A 82 -9.02 -9.05 -12.62
N VAL A 83 -9.10 -9.98 -11.67
CA VAL A 83 -9.47 -9.69 -10.28
C VAL A 83 -8.49 -8.68 -9.65
N ALA A 84 -7.19 -8.85 -9.85
CA ALA A 84 -6.20 -7.93 -9.30
C ALA A 84 -6.29 -6.52 -9.90
N THR A 85 -6.57 -6.43 -11.21
CA THR A 85 -6.73 -5.15 -11.92
C THR A 85 -7.98 -4.41 -11.43
N ASP A 86 -9.13 -5.10 -11.38
CA ASP A 86 -10.38 -4.52 -10.91
C ASP A 86 -10.28 -4.10 -9.44
N LEU A 87 -9.71 -4.96 -8.59
CA LEU A 87 -9.52 -4.66 -7.17
C LEU A 87 -8.61 -3.45 -6.96
N ARG A 88 -7.57 -3.28 -7.80
CA ARG A 88 -6.67 -2.11 -7.74
C ARG A 88 -7.39 -0.84 -8.15
N ALA A 89 -8.20 -0.91 -9.20
CA ALA A 89 -9.00 0.23 -9.65
C ALA A 89 -10.03 0.66 -8.58
N ASP A 90 -10.76 -0.30 -8.02
CA ASP A 90 -11.76 -0.02 -6.99
C ASP A 90 -11.11 0.48 -5.69
N LEU A 91 -9.95 -0.09 -5.28
CA LEU A 91 -9.21 0.38 -4.11
C LEU A 91 -8.67 1.81 -4.32
N TYR A 92 -8.16 2.12 -5.52
CA TYR A 92 -7.70 3.46 -5.86
C TYR A 92 -8.86 4.46 -5.84
N ALA A 93 -9.99 4.12 -6.46
CA ALA A 93 -11.20 4.94 -6.43
C ALA A 93 -11.69 5.18 -4.99
N LYS A 94 -11.65 4.13 -4.16
CA LYS A 94 -12.00 4.25 -2.73
C LYS A 94 -11.08 5.19 -1.99
N VAL A 95 -9.75 5.07 -2.16
CA VAL A 95 -8.77 5.99 -1.54
C VAL A 95 -9.03 7.44 -1.95
N GLN A 96 -9.37 7.68 -3.23
CA GLN A 96 -9.71 9.03 -3.71
C GLN A 96 -11.02 9.58 -3.11
N SER A 97 -11.93 8.72 -2.67
CA SER A 97 -13.20 9.11 -2.02
C SER A 97 -13.09 9.33 -0.51
N LEU A 98 -11.95 8.97 0.10
CA LEU A 98 -11.72 9.17 1.53
C LEU A 98 -11.40 10.64 1.84
N ALA A 99 -11.78 11.09 3.04
CA ALA A 99 -11.37 12.39 3.54
C ALA A 99 -9.86 12.44 3.84
N TYR A 100 -9.30 13.63 3.91
CA TYR A 100 -7.88 13.83 4.21
C TYR A 100 -7.45 13.14 5.51
N ALA A 101 -8.26 13.27 6.57
CA ALA A 101 -8.06 12.62 7.86
C ALA A 101 -7.97 11.09 7.76
N ASP A 102 -8.81 10.47 6.92
CA ASP A 102 -8.82 9.02 6.73
C ASP A 102 -7.56 8.54 6.01
N VAL A 103 -7.11 9.30 4.99
CA VAL A 103 -5.87 9.00 4.27
C VAL A 103 -4.65 9.10 5.20
N GLU A 104 -4.63 10.10 6.09
CA GLU A 104 -3.55 10.29 7.06
C GLU A 104 -3.50 9.14 8.07
N LYS A 105 -4.65 8.66 8.56
CA LYS A 105 -4.77 7.49 9.44
C LYS A 105 -4.11 6.24 8.85
N PHE A 106 -4.28 5.99 7.57
CA PHE A 106 -3.66 4.83 6.88
C PHE A 106 -2.20 5.04 6.52
N SER A 107 -1.71 6.26 6.47
CA SER A 107 -0.48 6.75 5.87
C SER A 107 -0.36 6.47 4.34
N PRO A 108 0.09 7.42 3.53
CA PRO A 108 0.22 7.25 2.08
C PRO A 108 1.13 6.09 1.68
N SER A 109 2.23 5.87 2.40
CA SER A 109 3.16 4.77 2.15
C SER A 109 2.51 3.39 2.34
N ASN A 110 1.66 3.25 3.37
CA ASN A 110 0.93 2.01 3.64
C ASN A 110 -0.14 1.76 2.57
N LEU A 111 -0.85 2.80 2.12
CA LEU A 111 -1.82 2.68 1.03
C LEU A 111 -1.17 2.22 -0.28
N VAL A 112 0.03 2.72 -0.61
CA VAL A 112 0.81 2.24 -1.76
C VAL A 112 1.15 0.75 -1.62
N VAL A 113 1.58 0.30 -0.44
CA VAL A 113 1.85 -1.12 -0.17
C VAL A 113 0.59 -1.98 -0.36
N ARG A 114 -0.58 -1.51 0.10
CA ARG A 114 -1.87 -2.20 -0.10
C ARG A 114 -2.24 -2.31 -1.58
N MET A 115 -2.03 -1.24 -2.37
CA MET A 115 -2.32 -1.23 -3.81
C MET A 115 -1.33 -2.05 -4.66
N THR A 116 -0.14 -2.33 -4.15
CA THR A 116 0.91 -3.09 -4.84
C THR A 116 1.07 -4.49 -4.25
N ASN A 117 1.77 -4.62 -3.14
CA ASN A 117 2.12 -5.90 -2.55
C ASN A 117 0.90 -6.72 -2.11
N ASP A 118 -0.06 -6.12 -1.39
CA ASP A 118 -1.21 -6.87 -0.89
C ASP A 118 -2.10 -7.37 -2.03
N ILE A 119 -2.33 -6.56 -3.08
CA ILE A 119 -3.07 -7.01 -4.26
C ILE A 119 -2.30 -8.11 -5.00
N ASN A 120 -0.97 -8.05 -5.09
CA ASN A 120 -0.17 -9.12 -5.68
C ASN A 120 -0.27 -10.43 -4.90
N GLN A 121 -0.34 -10.38 -3.55
CA GLN A 121 -0.61 -11.57 -2.72
C GLN A 121 -2.01 -12.15 -3.01
N VAL A 122 -3.01 -11.27 -3.19
CA VAL A 122 -4.37 -11.70 -3.59
C VAL A 122 -4.36 -12.33 -4.97
N GLN A 123 -3.67 -11.75 -5.94
CA GLN A 123 -3.52 -12.32 -7.27
C GLN A 123 -2.90 -13.72 -7.23
N GLN A 124 -1.82 -13.89 -6.45
CA GLN A 124 -1.15 -15.18 -6.30
C GLN A 124 -2.06 -16.25 -5.70
N ILE A 125 -2.82 -15.93 -4.65
CA ILE A 125 -3.73 -16.91 -4.05
C ILE A 125 -4.91 -17.24 -4.95
N VAL A 126 -5.42 -16.29 -5.74
CA VAL A 126 -6.46 -16.57 -6.74
C VAL A 126 -5.93 -17.50 -7.81
N MET A 127 -4.73 -17.25 -8.33
CA MET A 127 -4.07 -18.13 -9.32
C MET A 127 -3.81 -19.52 -8.73
N ALA A 128 -3.23 -19.59 -7.52
CA ALA A 128 -3.00 -20.84 -6.82
C ALA A 128 -4.32 -21.58 -6.51
N GLY A 129 -5.40 -20.85 -6.28
CA GLY A 129 -6.74 -21.38 -6.06
C GLY A 129 -7.21 -22.26 -7.21
N PHE A 130 -7.08 -21.79 -8.46
CA PHE A 130 -7.45 -22.53 -9.65
C PHE A 130 -6.44 -23.58 -10.07
N GLN A 131 -5.15 -23.41 -9.77
CA GLN A 131 -4.10 -24.33 -10.19
C GLN A 131 -3.81 -25.42 -9.15
N GLN A 132 -3.78 -25.08 -7.85
CA GLN A 132 -3.28 -25.95 -6.79
C GLN A 132 -4.36 -26.31 -5.75
N ILE A 133 -5.09 -25.31 -5.22
CA ILE A 133 -6.06 -25.54 -4.13
C ILE A 133 -7.18 -26.47 -4.58
N THR A 134 -7.60 -26.35 -5.85
CA THR A 134 -8.62 -27.25 -6.41
C THR A 134 -8.03 -28.59 -6.82
N ARG A 135 -6.84 -28.58 -7.42
CA ARG A 135 -6.18 -29.78 -7.95
C ARG A 135 -5.74 -30.77 -6.87
N ILE A 136 -5.08 -30.29 -5.80
CA ILE A 136 -4.45 -31.14 -4.79
C ILE A 136 -5.48 -32.03 -4.05
N PRO A 137 -6.61 -31.51 -3.54
CA PRO A 137 -7.62 -32.36 -2.92
C PRO A 137 -8.25 -33.37 -3.87
N LEU A 138 -8.52 -32.97 -5.13
CA LEU A 138 -9.07 -33.86 -6.13
C LEU A 138 -8.11 -35.01 -6.47
N LEU A 139 -6.82 -34.71 -6.65
CA LEU A 139 -5.78 -35.73 -6.86
C LEU A 139 -5.65 -36.65 -5.65
N PHE A 140 -5.61 -36.09 -4.44
CA PHE A 140 -5.47 -36.86 -3.21
C PHE A 140 -6.64 -37.84 -3.02
N ILE A 141 -7.87 -37.34 -3.09
CA ILE A 141 -9.08 -38.17 -2.92
C ILE A 141 -9.19 -39.18 -4.06
N GLY A 142 -8.95 -38.77 -5.30
CA GLY A 142 -9.00 -39.66 -6.46
C GLY A 142 -7.94 -40.76 -6.40
N ALA A 143 -6.69 -40.42 -6.07
CA ALA A 143 -5.62 -41.38 -5.92
C ALA A 143 -5.88 -42.36 -4.76
N LEU A 144 -6.45 -41.88 -3.65
CA LEU A 144 -6.82 -42.71 -2.52
C LEU A 144 -7.89 -43.74 -2.91
N ILE A 145 -8.98 -43.28 -3.55
CA ILE A 145 -10.07 -44.15 -4.00
C ILE A 145 -9.53 -45.18 -5.00
N LEU A 146 -8.77 -44.76 -6.01
CA LEU A 146 -8.26 -45.66 -7.02
C LEU A 146 -7.20 -46.63 -6.49
N ALA A 147 -6.37 -46.23 -5.53
CA ALA A 147 -5.43 -47.11 -4.86
C ALA A 147 -6.14 -48.26 -4.12
N VAL A 148 -7.18 -47.92 -3.32
CA VAL A 148 -7.99 -48.90 -2.60
C VAL A 148 -8.76 -49.81 -3.57
N MET A 149 -9.31 -49.26 -4.67
CA MET A 149 -10.00 -50.10 -5.69
C MET A 149 -9.04 -51.03 -6.45
N THR A 150 -7.77 -50.62 -6.64
CA THR A 150 -6.78 -51.42 -7.36
C THR A 150 -6.28 -52.59 -6.53
N MET A 151 -6.07 -52.37 -5.22
CA MET A 151 -5.60 -53.41 -4.26
C MET A 151 -6.34 -53.29 -2.93
N PRO A 152 -7.58 -53.81 -2.85
CA PRO A 152 -8.42 -53.66 -1.65
C PRO A 152 -7.82 -54.25 -0.38
N GLU A 153 -7.09 -55.33 -0.49
CA GLU A 153 -6.47 -56.01 0.67
C GLU A 153 -5.33 -55.18 1.29
N GLN A 154 -4.75 -54.23 0.55
CA GLN A 154 -3.59 -53.42 0.95
C GLN A 154 -3.94 -51.98 1.40
N TRP A 155 -5.21 -51.68 1.65
CA TRP A 155 -5.65 -50.34 2.08
C TRP A 155 -4.90 -49.85 3.33
N TRP A 156 -4.56 -50.77 4.23
CA TRP A 156 -3.88 -50.45 5.48
C TRP A 156 -2.45 -49.91 5.26
N VAL A 157 -1.77 -50.31 4.16
CA VAL A 157 -0.44 -49.76 3.79
C VAL A 157 -0.54 -48.28 3.54
N ILE A 158 -1.60 -47.83 2.87
CA ILE A 158 -1.85 -46.40 2.62
C ILE A 158 -2.07 -45.67 3.95
N VAL A 159 -2.90 -46.23 4.85
CA VAL A 159 -3.21 -45.62 6.15
C VAL A 159 -1.96 -45.51 7.01
N VAL A 160 -1.13 -46.54 7.07
CA VAL A 160 0.12 -46.53 7.84
C VAL A 160 1.09 -45.50 7.23
N MET A 161 1.26 -45.52 5.90
CA MET A 161 2.10 -44.53 5.21
C MET A 161 1.65 -43.10 5.54
N MET A 162 0.36 -42.79 5.44
CA MET A 162 -0.19 -41.48 5.77
C MET A 162 0.01 -41.11 7.24
N ALA A 163 -0.21 -42.02 8.16
CA ALA A 163 -0.03 -41.80 9.60
C ALA A 163 1.44 -41.46 9.92
N VAL A 164 2.40 -42.15 9.30
CA VAL A 164 3.83 -41.87 9.47
C VAL A 164 4.21 -40.54 8.87
N ILE A 165 3.77 -40.25 7.63
CA ILE A 165 4.03 -38.95 6.96
C ILE A 165 3.48 -37.79 7.80
N LEU A 166 2.24 -37.91 8.27
CA LEU A 166 1.61 -36.89 9.12
C LEU A 166 2.34 -36.74 10.46
N GLY A 167 2.75 -37.84 11.09
CA GLY A 167 3.56 -37.82 12.32
C GLY A 167 4.89 -37.07 12.14
N VAL A 168 5.63 -37.42 11.09
CA VAL A 168 6.90 -36.75 10.73
C VAL A 168 6.67 -35.26 10.45
N ALA A 169 5.62 -34.94 9.67
CA ALA A 169 5.26 -33.56 9.38
C ALA A 169 4.93 -32.75 10.64
N LEU A 170 4.13 -33.30 11.55
CA LEU A 170 3.75 -32.64 12.81
C LEU A 170 4.96 -32.38 13.71
N ILE A 171 5.89 -33.35 13.82
CA ILE A 171 7.14 -33.19 14.58
C ILE A 171 7.97 -32.07 13.96
N ALA A 172 8.16 -32.09 12.64
CA ALA A 172 8.93 -31.07 11.91
C ALA A 172 8.32 -29.67 12.07
N VAL A 173 7.01 -29.52 11.85
CA VAL A 173 6.33 -28.23 11.99
C VAL A 173 6.48 -27.68 13.40
N ARG A 174 6.25 -28.48 14.44
CA ARG A 174 6.42 -28.05 15.84
C ARG A 174 7.83 -27.56 16.15
N ARG A 175 8.84 -28.22 15.60
CA ARG A 175 10.24 -27.80 15.79
C ARG A 175 10.61 -26.58 14.97
N MET A 176 10.16 -26.52 13.74
CA MET A 176 10.48 -25.43 12.81
C MET A 176 9.78 -24.12 13.17
N THR A 177 8.58 -24.15 13.74
CA THR A 177 7.83 -22.93 14.12
C THR A 177 8.64 -22.01 15.01
N LYS A 178 9.42 -22.56 15.96
CA LYS A 178 10.30 -21.77 16.83
C LYS A 178 11.39 -21.06 16.01
N TYR A 179 12.01 -21.76 15.07
CA TYR A 179 13.07 -21.19 14.23
C TYR A 179 12.51 -20.16 13.22
N PHE A 180 11.30 -20.37 12.69
CA PHE A 180 10.64 -19.37 11.84
C PHE A 180 10.37 -18.06 12.59
N ALA A 181 9.89 -18.13 13.84
CA ALA A 181 9.68 -16.94 14.66
C ALA A 181 11.00 -16.20 14.94
N GLN A 182 12.07 -16.96 15.28
CA GLN A 182 13.40 -16.38 15.49
C GLN A 182 13.97 -15.77 14.21
N THR A 183 13.87 -16.45 13.06
CA THR A 183 14.30 -15.92 11.76
C THR A 183 13.63 -14.58 11.46
N GLN A 184 12.34 -14.42 11.80
CA GLN A 184 11.63 -13.15 11.59
C GLN A 184 12.21 -12.01 12.44
N GLN A 185 12.57 -12.30 13.70
CA GLN A 185 13.25 -11.34 14.59
C GLN A 185 14.65 -10.97 14.06
N ASP A 186 15.41 -11.98 13.61
CA ASP A 186 16.77 -11.78 13.09
C ASP A 186 16.74 -10.98 11.79
N ILE A 187 15.75 -11.19 10.89
CA ILE A 187 15.52 -10.37 9.69
C ILE A 187 15.25 -8.91 10.09
N GLU A 188 14.44 -8.68 11.11
CA GLU A 188 14.13 -7.32 11.58
C GLU A 188 15.39 -6.66 12.18
N ASN A 189 16.20 -7.39 12.91
CA ASN A 189 17.48 -6.93 13.43
C ASN A 189 18.45 -6.54 12.31
N VAL A 190 18.65 -7.41 11.30
CA VAL A 190 19.50 -7.12 10.13
C VAL A 190 18.99 -5.87 9.40
N ASN A 191 17.67 -5.76 9.18
CA ASN A 191 17.07 -4.58 8.55
C ASN A 191 17.27 -3.31 9.36
N THR A 192 17.19 -3.39 10.69
CA THR A 192 17.40 -2.25 11.59
C THR A 192 18.85 -1.78 11.50
N VAL A 193 19.82 -2.68 11.65
CA VAL A 193 21.27 -2.37 11.54
C VAL A 193 21.59 -1.76 10.16
N ALA A 194 21.05 -2.35 9.08
CA ALA A 194 21.26 -1.83 7.73
C ALA A 194 20.64 -0.42 7.56
N ARG A 195 19.42 -0.22 8.05
CA ARG A 195 18.72 1.07 7.96
C ARG A 195 19.45 2.16 8.76
N GLU A 196 19.85 1.88 9.99
CA GLU A 196 20.59 2.81 10.82
C GLU A 196 21.92 3.22 10.15
N ASN A 197 22.66 2.25 9.61
CA ASN A 197 23.89 2.51 8.89
C ASN A 197 23.67 3.39 7.65
N LEU A 198 22.69 3.06 6.80
CA LEU A 198 22.40 3.82 5.59
C LEU A 198 21.88 5.23 5.89
N MET A 199 21.05 5.40 6.92
CA MET A 199 20.59 6.72 7.37
C MET A 199 21.72 7.54 7.97
N GLY A 200 22.63 6.89 8.72
CA GLY A 200 23.79 7.49 9.33
C GLY A 200 25.07 7.49 8.47
N ILE A 201 24.99 7.18 7.17
CA ILE A 201 26.16 6.92 6.32
C ILE A 201 27.17 8.08 6.32
N ARG A 202 26.70 9.33 6.40
CA ARG A 202 27.57 10.51 6.49
C ARG A 202 28.39 10.49 7.77
N VAL A 203 27.79 10.10 8.89
CA VAL A 203 28.47 9.98 10.19
C VAL A 203 29.49 8.86 10.14
N VAL A 204 29.10 7.68 9.63
CA VAL A 204 30.01 6.53 9.46
C VAL A 204 31.23 6.93 8.64
N LYS A 205 31.02 7.63 7.51
CA LYS A 205 32.09 8.10 6.63
C LYS A 205 32.96 9.20 7.28
N SER A 206 32.33 10.14 8.00
CA SER A 206 33.06 11.24 8.64
C SER A 206 33.96 10.77 9.77
N PHE A 207 33.62 9.68 10.46
CA PHE A 207 34.38 9.14 11.59
C PHE A 207 35.13 7.84 11.24
N VAL A 208 35.19 7.43 9.98
CA VAL A 208 35.87 6.22 9.48
C VAL A 208 35.47 4.97 10.29
N GLN A 209 34.16 4.81 10.51
CA GLN A 209 33.58 3.71 11.32
C GLN A 209 33.12 2.52 10.48
N GLU A 210 33.47 2.46 9.19
CA GLU A 210 33.08 1.36 8.30
C GLU A 210 33.42 -0.03 8.85
N PRO A 211 34.62 -0.25 9.42
CA PRO A 211 34.97 -1.57 9.96
C PRO A 211 34.04 -2.01 11.11
N ASN A 212 33.64 -1.07 11.97
CA ASN A 212 32.75 -1.36 13.09
C ASN A 212 31.34 -1.66 12.61
N GLU A 213 30.84 -0.90 11.65
CA GLU A 213 29.50 -1.12 11.07
C GLU A 213 29.45 -2.42 10.25
N ILE A 214 30.50 -2.76 9.50
CA ILE A 214 30.61 -4.06 8.83
C ILE A 214 30.58 -5.19 9.86
N LYS A 215 31.29 -5.06 10.99
CA LYS A 215 31.29 -6.07 12.05
C LYS A 215 29.92 -6.26 12.67
N LYS A 216 29.19 -5.17 12.96
CA LYS A 216 27.81 -5.23 13.49
C LYS A 216 26.87 -5.92 12.50
N PHE A 217 26.94 -5.53 11.23
CA PHE A 217 26.12 -6.13 10.18
C PHE A 217 26.43 -7.62 9.99
N SER A 218 27.73 -7.99 9.93
CA SER A 218 28.15 -9.39 9.83
C SER A 218 27.65 -10.22 11.01
N ALA A 219 27.73 -9.72 12.24
CA ALA A 219 27.24 -10.44 13.42
C ALA A 219 25.73 -10.71 13.34
N ALA A 220 24.92 -9.71 12.97
CA ALA A 220 23.49 -9.89 12.77
C ALA A 220 23.16 -10.84 11.60
N SER A 221 23.93 -10.76 10.51
CA SER A 221 23.77 -11.65 9.35
C SER A 221 24.18 -13.09 9.67
N ASP A 222 25.23 -13.28 10.46
CA ASP A 222 25.69 -14.61 10.88
C ASP A 222 24.65 -15.29 11.79
N GLU A 223 24.02 -14.54 12.70
CA GLU A 223 22.94 -15.04 13.56
C GLU A 223 21.73 -15.48 12.71
N LEU A 224 21.27 -14.65 11.79
CA LEU A 224 20.20 -14.98 10.82
C LEU A 224 20.56 -16.23 10.01
N THR A 225 21.83 -16.30 9.53
CA THR A 225 22.32 -17.45 8.76
C THR A 225 22.28 -18.73 9.59
N ALA A 226 22.75 -18.67 10.84
CA ALA A 226 22.76 -19.83 11.73
C ALA A 226 21.35 -20.36 12.02
N VAL A 227 20.37 -19.48 12.22
CA VAL A 227 18.96 -19.90 12.44
C VAL A 227 18.32 -20.42 11.16
N THR A 228 18.57 -19.75 10.03
CA THR A 228 18.09 -20.20 8.71
C THR A 228 18.66 -21.56 8.33
N ALA A 229 19.93 -21.82 8.63
CA ALA A 229 20.56 -23.12 8.42
C ALA A 229 19.85 -24.25 9.22
N LYS A 230 19.41 -23.97 10.47
CA LYS A 230 18.63 -24.94 11.25
C LYS A 230 17.30 -25.30 10.56
N ILE A 231 16.62 -24.34 9.97
CA ILE A 231 15.42 -24.60 9.15
C ILE A 231 15.81 -25.48 7.94
N GLY A 232 16.89 -25.13 7.25
CA GLY A 232 17.42 -25.90 6.12
C GLY A 232 17.72 -27.37 6.49
N TYR A 233 18.32 -27.62 7.63
CA TYR A 233 18.56 -28.99 8.13
C TYR A 233 17.26 -29.78 8.37
N TRP A 234 16.21 -29.13 8.89
CA TRP A 234 14.92 -29.78 9.04
C TRP A 234 14.30 -30.14 7.68
N PHE A 235 14.40 -29.26 6.66
CA PHE A 235 13.96 -29.60 5.32
C PHE A 235 14.81 -30.70 4.68
N ALA A 236 16.13 -30.68 4.91
CA ALA A 236 17.03 -31.72 4.43
C ALA A 236 16.73 -33.11 5.01
N ILE A 237 16.15 -33.20 6.21
CA ILE A 237 15.70 -34.45 6.82
C ILE A 237 14.27 -34.82 6.39
N LEU A 238 13.38 -33.84 6.31
CA LEU A 238 11.95 -34.02 6.06
C LEU A 238 11.66 -34.68 4.70
N MET A 239 12.31 -34.17 3.64
CA MET A 239 12.08 -34.71 2.29
C MET A 239 12.55 -36.16 2.14
N PRO A 240 13.79 -36.55 2.51
CA PRO A 240 14.19 -37.93 2.52
C PRO A 240 13.33 -38.82 3.41
N ALA A 241 12.85 -38.32 4.57
CA ALA A 241 11.98 -39.09 5.43
C ALA A 241 10.62 -39.42 4.78
N PHE A 242 10.04 -38.46 4.04
CA PHE A 242 8.82 -38.69 3.27
C PHE A 242 9.04 -39.73 2.16
N PHE A 243 10.12 -39.58 1.37
CA PHE A 243 10.46 -40.55 0.34
C PHE A 243 10.80 -41.93 0.91
N LEU A 244 11.53 -42.01 2.03
CA LEU A 244 11.80 -43.27 2.71
C LEU A 244 10.50 -43.95 3.12
N THR A 245 9.58 -43.22 3.74
CA THR A 245 8.28 -43.74 4.15
C THR A 245 7.50 -44.30 2.97
N ALA A 246 7.44 -43.56 1.85
CA ALA A 246 6.76 -44.02 0.65
C ALA A 246 7.45 -45.25 0.03
N ASN A 247 8.79 -45.29 -0.04
CA ASN A 247 9.52 -46.44 -0.59
C ASN A 247 9.40 -47.67 0.32
N VAL A 248 9.35 -47.52 1.65
CA VAL A 248 9.06 -48.61 2.57
C VAL A 248 7.63 -49.15 2.35
N ALA A 249 6.63 -48.26 2.17
CA ALA A 249 5.27 -48.65 1.83
C ALA A 249 5.21 -49.43 0.50
N VAL A 250 5.95 -48.97 -0.51
CA VAL A 250 6.11 -49.66 -1.80
C VAL A 250 6.75 -51.03 -1.60
N GLY A 251 7.85 -51.11 -0.85
CA GLY A 251 8.52 -52.39 -0.56
C GLY A 251 7.62 -53.39 0.15
N VAL A 252 6.83 -52.94 1.13
CA VAL A 252 5.81 -53.76 1.82
C VAL A 252 4.74 -54.23 0.84
N ALA A 253 4.22 -53.34 -0.01
CA ALA A 253 3.21 -53.68 -1.03
C ALA A 253 3.73 -54.75 -2.01
N VAL A 254 4.95 -54.57 -2.50
CA VAL A 254 5.61 -55.54 -3.42
C VAL A 254 5.82 -56.88 -2.76
N TYR A 255 6.28 -56.91 -1.49
CA TYR A 255 6.48 -58.12 -0.73
C TYR A 255 5.17 -58.88 -0.52
N LEU A 256 4.08 -58.20 -0.18
CA LEU A 256 2.76 -58.82 0.01
C LEU A 256 2.22 -59.38 -1.30
N VAL A 257 2.38 -58.67 -2.44
CA VAL A 257 2.02 -59.18 -3.75
C VAL A 257 2.84 -60.43 -4.10
N GLY A 258 4.16 -60.43 -3.80
CA GLY A 258 5.01 -61.57 -3.99
C GLY A 258 4.53 -62.85 -3.27
N GLN A 259 3.95 -62.71 -2.06
CA GLN A 259 3.38 -63.83 -1.34
C GLN A 259 2.05 -64.34 -1.91
N THR A 260 1.28 -63.49 -2.57
CA THR A 260 -0.05 -63.82 -3.11
C THR A 260 -0.06 -64.05 -4.62
N ILE A 261 1.10 -63.99 -5.30
CA ILE A 261 1.22 -64.04 -6.76
C ILE A 261 0.74 -65.38 -7.36
N THR A 262 0.90 -66.45 -6.63
CA THR A 262 0.46 -67.80 -7.06
C THR A 262 -1.06 -67.94 -7.03
N THR A 263 -1.73 -67.25 -6.12
CA THR A 263 -3.20 -67.28 -5.98
C THR A 263 -3.88 -66.15 -6.77
N HIS A 264 -3.19 -65.01 -6.98
CA HIS A 264 -3.73 -63.83 -7.67
C HIS A 264 -2.71 -63.23 -8.65
N PRO A 265 -2.44 -63.88 -9.79
CA PRO A 265 -1.43 -63.40 -10.77
C PRO A 265 -1.71 -61.99 -11.30
N ALA A 266 -2.98 -61.55 -11.31
CA ALA A 266 -3.40 -60.21 -11.74
C ALA A 266 -2.80 -59.09 -10.86
N TYR A 267 -2.39 -59.35 -9.64
CA TYR A 267 -1.78 -58.37 -8.74
C TYR A 267 -0.40 -57.90 -9.24
N LEU A 268 0.28 -58.68 -10.09
CA LEU A 268 1.55 -58.29 -10.70
C LEU A 268 1.41 -57.06 -11.61
N ALA A 269 0.29 -56.90 -12.32
CA ALA A 269 0.02 -55.74 -13.10
C ALA A 269 -0.53 -54.57 -12.25
N SER A 270 -1.36 -54.90 -11.24
CA SER A 270 -1.98 -53.93 -10.36
C SER A 270 -0.98 -53.20 -9.46
N ILE A 271 0.15 -53.81 -9.09
CA ILE A 271 1.17 -53.18 -8.23
C ILE A 271 1.75 -51.91 -8.87
N THR A 272 1.88 -51.85 -10.20
CA THR A 272 2.42 -50.69 -10.91
C THR A 272 1.55 -49.45 -10.71
N SER A 273 0.23 -49.62 -10.86
CA SER A 273 -0.71 -48.51 -10.63
C SER A 273 -0.84 -48.14 -9.15
N PHE A 274 -0.80 -49.13 -8.25
CA PHE A 274 -0.82 -48.92 -6.81
C PHE A 274 0.38 -48.08 -6.35
N ILE A 275 1.60 -48.40 -6.80
CA ILE A 275 2.82 -47.60 -6.56
C ILE A 275 2.64 -46.18 -7.05
N SER A 276 2.11 -46.00 -8.25
CA SER A 276 1.87 -44.67 -8.84
C SER A 276 0.88 -43.86 -7.99
N TYR A 277 -0.18 -44.49 -7.48
CA TYR A 277 -1.12 -43.81 -6.59
C TYR A 277 -0.52 -43.49 -5.22
N LEU A 278 0.31 -44.36 -4.62
CA LEU A 278 1.04 -44.03 -3.40
C LEU A 278 1.93 -42.78 -3.57
N MET A 279 2.64 -42.69 -4.69
CA MET A 279 3.47 -41.52 -4.99
C MET A 279 2.62 -40.27 -5.22
N GLN A 280 1.47 -40.35 -5.90
CA GLN A 280 0.54 -39.23 -6.06
C GLN A 280 -0.01 -38.73 -4.73
N ILE A 281 -0.36 -39.65 -3.79
CA ILE A 281 -0.80 -39.32 -2.43
C ILE A 281 0.33 -38.58 -1.71
N LEU A 282 1.56 -39.11 -1.75
CA LEU A 282 2.73 -38.45 -1.15
C LEU A 282 2.91 -37.03 -1.63
N PHE A 283 2.95 -36.83 -2.97
CA PHE A 283 3.12 -35.52 -3.57
C PHE A 283 1.96 -34.56 -3.25
N ALA A 284 0.73 -35.06 -3.17
CA ALA A 284 -0.42 -34.25 -2.78
C ALA A 284 -0.30 -33.72 -1.35
N VAL A 285 0.18 -34.56 -0.40
CA VAL A 285 0.43 -34.13 0.98
C VAL A 285 1.54 -33.10 1.07
N ILE A 286 2.66 -33.33 0.39
CA ILE A 286 3.80 -32.38 0.36
C ILE A 286 3.36 -31.02 -0.18
N ASN A 287 2.72 -31.00 -1.37
CA ASN A 287 2.29 -29.75 -2.00
C ASN A 287 1.17 -29.05 -1.20
N GLY A 288 0.28 -29.81 -0.55
CA GLY A 288 -0.75 -29.26 0.34
C GLY A 288 -0.16 -28.49 1.53
N GLY A 289 0.94 -28.96 2.09
CA GLY A 289 1.66 -28.28 3.18
C GLY A 289 2.22 -26.92 2.76
N PHE A 290 2.84 -26.83 1.60
CA PHE A 290 3.36 -25.56 1.06
C PHE A 290 2.25 -24.54 0.80
N LEU A 291 1.09 -25.00 0.34
CA LEU A 291 -0.02 -24.12 0.00
C LEU A 291 -0.57 -23.33 1.19
N MET A 292 -0.55 -23.91 2.39
CA MET A 292 -1.00 -23.24 3.63
C MET A 292 -0.27 -21.92 3.90
N THR A 293 1.02 -21.86 3.57
CA THR A 293 1.82 -20.63 3.76
C THR A 293 1.34 -19.49 2.87
N PHE A 294 1.02 -19.78 1.60
CA PHE A 294 0.48 -18.78 0.67
C PHE A 294 -0.91 -18.31 1.09
N ALA A 295 -1.77 -19.23 1.54
CA ALA A 295 -3.12 -18.92 1.98
C ALA A 295 -3.11 -17.95 3.19
N SER A 296 -2.25 -18.15 4.16
CA SER A 296 -2.14 -17.31 5.35
C SER A 296 -1.77 -15.87 5.00
N ARG A 297 -0.80 -15.66 4.12
CA ARG A 297 -0.40 -14.32 3.67
C ARG A 297 -1.54 -13.59 2.94
N ALA A 298 -2.23 -14.29 2.06
CA ALA A 298 -3.32 -13.71 1.31
C ALA A 298 -4.50 -13.30 2.21
N VAL A 299 -4.80 -14.07 3.28
CA VAL A 299 -5.85 -13.71 4.25
C VAL A 299 -5.50 -12.40 4.96
N ILE A 300 -4.25 -12.21 5.36
CA ILE A 300 -3.79 -10.96 5.99
C ILE A 300 -3.92 -9.80 5.02
N SER A 301 -3.45 -9.97 3.77
CA SER A 301 -3.54 -8.93 2.74
C SER A 301 -4.99 -8.56 2.40
N LEU A 302 -5.88 -9.56 2.30
CA LEU A 302 -7.33 -9.33 2.11
C LEU A 302 -7.95 -8.58 3.30
N GLY A 303 -7.51 -8.84 4.53
CA GLY A 303 -7.93 -8.09 5.71
C GLY A 303 -7.57 -6.61 5.61
N ARG A 304 -6.31 -6.31 5.25
CA ARG A 304 -5.82 -4.94 5.08
C ARG A 304 -6.52 -4.17 3.94
N ILE A 305 -6.74 -4.83 2.80
CA ILE A 305 -7.49 -4.26 1.69
C ILE A 305 -8.95 -4.02 2.13
N GLY A 306 -9.55 -4.99 2.82
CA GLY A 306 -10.91 -4.91 3.33
C GLY A 306 -11.11 -3.74 4.28
N GLU A 307 -10.16 -3.47 5.14
CA GLU A 307 -10.19 -2.33 6.06
C GLU A 307 -10.37 -1.00 5.28
N VAL A 308 -9.58 -0.76 4.22
CA VAL A 308 -9.73 0.46 3.41
C VAL A 308 -11.05 0.47 2.64
N MET A 309 -11.43 -0.66 2.03
CA MET A 309 -12.65 -0.76 1.22
C MET A 309 -13.93 -0.55 2.02
N THR A 310 -13.92 -0.89 3.32
CA THR A 310 -15.08 -0.75 4.21
C THR A 310 -15.06 0.53 5.04
N THR A 311 -13.98 1.30 5.01
CA THR A 311 -13.91 2.58 5.72
C THR A 311 -14.88 3.56 5.06
N GLU A 312 -15.81 4.08 5.83
CA GLU A 312 -16.65 5.20 5.41
C GLU A 312 -15.88 6.51 5.55
N PRO A 313 -15.99 7.43 4.57
CA PRO A 313 -15.37 8.74 4.69
C PRO A 313 -15.83 9.46 5.97
N SER A 314 -14.88 9.94 6.77
CA SER A 314 -15.19 10.69 8.00
C SER A 314 -15.88 12.02 7.74
N MET A 315 -15.75 12.54 6.51
CA MET A 315 -16.38 13.77 6.05
C MET A 315 -17.12 13.53 4.74
N THR A 316 -18.29 14.13 4.60
CA THR A 316 -19.09 14.14 3.37
C THR A 316 -19.34 15.57 2.93
N TYR A 317 -19.41 15.77 1.63
CA TYR A 317 -19.73 17.06 1.03
C TYR A 317 -21.17 17.06 0.51
N VAL A 318 -21.79 18.23 0.57
CA VAL A 318 -23.12 18.43 -0.02
C VAL A 318 -22.97 18.63 -1.53
N ASP A 319 -23.88 18.07 -2.30
CA ASP A 319 -23.95 18.31 -3.74
C ASP A 319 -24.46 19.74 -4.01
N GLY A 320 -23.86 20.44 -4.96
CA GLY A 320 -24.26 21.80 -5.31
C GLY A 320 -23.34 22.47 -6.33
N ASP A 321 -23.65 23.72 -6.63
CA ASP A 321 -22.92 24.51 -7.61
C ASP A 321 -21.51 24.90 -7.13
N ALA A 322 -20.63 25.17 -8.09
CA ALA A 322 -19.23 25.54 -7.86
C ALA A 322 -18.99 27.03 -7.66
N ALA A 323 -20.05 27.85 -7.50
CA ALA A 323 -19.90 29.30 -7.34
C ALA A 323 -19.12 29.62 -6.05
N PRO A 324 -18.06 30.44 -6.12
CA PRO A 324 -17.33 30.88 -4.94
C PRO A 324 -18.22 31.75 -4.04
N VAL A 325 -17.98 31.68 -2.74
CA VAL A 325 -18.64 32.51 -1.74
C VAL A 325 -17.72 33.64 -1.29
N ALA A 326 -18.27 34.67 -0.62
CA ALA A 326 -17.47 35.79 -0.11
C ALA A 326 -16.33 35.32 0.82
N GLY A 327 -15.22 36.04 0.84
CA GLY A 327 -14.00 35.64 1.53
C GLY A 327 -13.94 36.01 3.02
N ASP A 328 -15.05 36.34 3.67
CA ASP A 328 -15.07 36.54 5.12
C ASP A 328 -15.00 35.19 5.85
N ILE A 329 -14.26 35.16 6.97
CA ILE A 329 -14.05 33.96 7.77
C ILE A 329 -14.56 34.22 9.19
N HIS A 330 -15.34 33.30 9.72
CA HIS A 330 -15.82 33.37 11.09
C HIS A 330 -15.64 32.03 11.81
N PHE A 331 -14.98 32.06 12.96
CA PHE A 331 -14.87 30.96 13.92
C PHE A 331 -15.73 31.30 15.13
N ASP A 332 -16.60 30.37 15.53
CA ASP A 332 -17.49 30.53 16.67
C ASP A 332 -17.33 29.33 17.60
N HIS A 333 -16.66 29.55 18.75
CA HIS A 333 -16.42 28.57 19.81
C HIS A 333 -15.83 27.24 19.32
N VAL A 334 -14.87 27.28 18.36
CA VAL A 334 -14.30 26.11 17.70
C VAL A 334 -13.33 25.36 18.60
N THR A 335 -13.60 24.07 18.78
CA THR A 335 -12.69 23.12 19.44
C THR A 335 -12.40 21.97 18.47
N PHE A 336 -11.14 21.53 18.43
CA PHE A 336 -10.72 20.46 17.53
C PHE A 336 -9.60 19.59 18.13
N THR A 337 -9.73 18.27 17.94
CA THR A 337 -8.77 17.24 18.35
C THR A 337 -8.40 16.37 17.16
N TYR A 338 -7.12 16.14 16.91
CA TYR A 338 -6.74 15.17 15.87
C TYR A 338 -7.15 13.74 16.26
N PRO A 339 -7.54 12.91 15.26
CA PRO A 339 -7.86 11.51 15.53
C PRO A 339 -6.71 10.78 16.22
N GLY A 340 -6.96 10.25 17.42
CA GLY A 340 -5.96 9.55 18.24
C GLY A 340 -5.31 10.39 19.34
N ASP A 341 -5.47 11.71 19.34
CA ASP A 341 -4.95 12.56 20.41
C ASP A 341 -5.87 12.57 21.63
N ALA A 342 -5.26 12.66 22.82
CA ALA A 342 -6.01 12.70 24.08
C ALA A 342 -6.50 14.11 24.47
N GLN A 343 -5.96 15.15 23.85
CA GLN A 343 -6.28 16.54 24.19
C GLN A 343 -6.56 17.37 22.92
N PRO A 344 -7.48 18.33 23.00
CA PRO A 344 -7.77 19.21 21.89
C PRO A 344 -6.58 20.10 21.52
N THR A 345 -6.30 20.17 20.23
CA THR A 345 -5.28 21.04 19.63
C THR A 345 -5.76 22.49 19.54
N LEU A 346 -7.06 22.72 19.29
CA LEU A 346 -7.70 24.03 19.39
C LEU A 346 -8.81 23.97 20.45
N LYS A 347 -8.90 25.02 21.25
CA LYS A 347 -9.78 25.08 22.45
C LYS A 347 -10.54 26.39 22.45
N ASP A 348 -11.84 26.34 22.14
CA ASP A 348 -12.76 27.48 22.26
C ASP A 348 -12.27 28.71 21.49
N VAL A 349 -11.96 28.53 20.19
CA VAL A 349 -11.40 29.57 19.33
C VAL A 349 -12.52 30.37 18.68
N THR A 350 -12.54 31.69 18.91
CA THR A 350 -13.54 32.60 18.32
C THR A 350 -12.85 33.84 17.73
N PHE A 351 -13.07 34.12 16.45
CA PHE A 351 -12.61 35.33 15.76
C PHE A 351 -13.34 35.54 14.45
N THR A 352 -13.21 36.72 13.88
CA THR A 352 -13.78 37.06 12.56
C THR A 352 -12.74 37.80 11.72
N VAL A 353 -12.70 37.47 10.42
CA VAL A 353 -11.84 38.11 9.41
C VAL A 353 -12.75 38.68 8.33
N LYS A 354 -12.55 39.95 7.97
CA LYS A 354 -13.32 40.60 6.90
C LYS A 354 -12.81 40.16 5.53
N ALA A 355 -13.71 40.07 4.56
CA ALA A 355 -13.31 39.81 3.18
C ALA A 355 -12.29 40.87 2.68
N GLY A 356 -11.27 40.40 1.96
CA GLY A 356 -10.20 41.24 1.40
C GLY A 356 -9.19 41.75 2.44
N SER A 357 -9.23 41.30 3.70
CA SER A 357 -8.23 41.67 4.70
C SER A 357 -7.13 40.61 4.85
N MET A 358 -5.98 41.01 5.39
CA MET A 358 -4.87 40.11 5.71
C MET A 358 -4.93 39.70 7.18
N LEU A 359 -5.02 38.40 7.42
CA LEU A 359 -4.90 37.77 8.73
C LEU A 359 -3.51 37.19 8.91
N GLY A 360 -2.76 37.64 9.90
CA GLY A 360 -1.52 37.01 10.36
C GLY A 360 -1.77 36.05 11.51
N ILE A 361 -1.14 34.89 11.52
CA ILE A 361 -1.21 33.90 12.61
C ILE A 361 0.20 33.60 13.10
N VAL A 362 0.45 33.85 14.39
CA VAL A 362 1.75 33.63 15.04
C VAL A 362 1.57 32.86 16.35
N GLY A 363 2.62 32.16 16.79
CA GLY A 363 2.65 31.40 18.03
C GLY A 363 3.74 30.35 18.02
N ALA A 364 3.98 29.71 19.15
CA ALA A 364 4.97 28.63 19.26
C ALA A 364 4.66 27.44 18.35
N THR A 365 5.66 26.64 18.06
CA THR A 365 5.45 25.35 17.36
C THR A 365 4.51 24.49 18.19
N GLY A 366 3.51 23.88 17.53
CA GLY A 366 2.48 23.07 18.21
C GLY A 366 1.33 23.87 18.82
N SER A 367 1.26 25.21 18.64
CA SER A 367 0.16 26.04 19.20
C SER A 367 -1.18 25.92 18.44
N GLY A 368 -1.23 25.20 17.30
CA GLY A 368 -2.46 24.98 16.51
C GLY A 368 -2.60 25.87 15.26
N LYS A 369 -1.56 26.60 14.82
CA LYS A 369 -1.60 27.50 13.66
C LYS A 369 -2.03 26.78 12.36
N THR A 370 -1.34 25.74 11.99
CA THR A 370 -1.65 24.91 10.80
C THR A 370 -3.03 24.26 10.92
N THR A 371 -3.41 23.83 12.11
CA THR A 371 -4.74 23.25 12.38
C THR A 371 -5.87 24.24 12.09
N LEU A 372 -5.69 25.50 12.48
CA LEU A 372 -6.66 26.55 12.18
C LEU A 372 -6.83 26.75 10.67
N ALA A 373 -5.73 26.79 9.91
CA ALA A 373 -5.77 26.88 8.45
C ALA A 373 -6.42 25.66 7.78
N GLN A 374 -6.16 24.47 8.30
CA GLN A 374 -6.76 23.22 7.81
C GLN A 374 -8.28 23.19 8.04
N LEU A 375 -8.79 23.78 9.14
CA LEU A 375 -10.22 23.92 9.38
C LEU A 375 -10.87 24.94 8.42
N ILE A 376 -10.19 26.06 8.08
CA ILE A 376 -10.68 27.00 7.05
C ILE A 376 -10.81 26.29 5.70
N ALA A 377 -9.79 25.51 5.31
CA ALA A 377 -9.81 24.75 4.08
C ALA A 377 -10.71 23.49 4.13
N ARG A 378 -11.35 23.23 5.27
CA ARG A 378 -12.13 22.02 5.56
C ARG A 378 -11.39 20.75 5.15
N LEU A 379 -10.14 20.59 5.61
CA LEU A 379 -9.43 19.31 5.57
C LEU A 379 -9.84 18.42 6.75
N TYR A 380 -10.39 19.04 7.79
CA TYR A 380 -11.02 18.44 8.97
C TYR A 380 -12.28 19.22 9.31
N ASP A 381 -13.25 18.56 9.94
CA ASP A 381 -14.40 19.21 10.56
C ASP A 381 -14.12 19.44 12.08
N PRO A 382 -14.56 20.53 12.70
CA PRO A 382 -14.37 20.76 14.12
C PRO A 382 -15.21 19.80 14.98
N ASP A 383 -14.71 19.47 16.19
CA ASP A 383 -15.44 18.64 17.16
C ASP A 383 -16.66 19.39 17.73
N SER A 384 -16.50 20.70 17.96
CA SER A 384 -17.57 21.60 18.39
C SER A 384 -17.35 23.01 17.87
N GLY A 385 -18.41 23.80 17.85
CA GLY A 385 -18.41 25.13 17.26
C GLY A 385 -18.64 25.12 15.76
N THR A 386 -18.45 26.27 15.13
CA THR A 386 -18.75 26.48 13.72
C THR A 386 -17.64 27.28 13.04
N VAL A 387 -17.21 26.81 11.85
CA VAL A 387 -16.37 27.56 10.93
C VAL A 387 -17.23 27.97 9.76
N SER A 388 -17.31 29.26 9.45
CA SER A 388 -18.12 29.80 8.35
C SER A 388 -17.27 30.63 7.40
N ILE A 389 -17.61 30.55 6.12
CA ILE A 389 -17.03 31.34 5.03
C ILE A 389 -18.19 31.95 4.26
N GLY A 390 -18.16 33.28 4.02
CA GLY A 390 -19.27 33.99 3.39
C GLY A 390 -20.59 33.85 4.16
N GLY A 391 -20.52 33.74 5.49
CA GLY A 391 -21.68 33.52 6.36
C GLY A 391 -22.26 32.12 6.30
N ILE A 392 -21.66 31.17 5.55
CA ILE A 392 -22.14 29.79 5.41
C ILE A 392 -21.19 28.84 6.13
N ASP A 393 -21.73 27.93 6.95
CA ASP A 393 -20.94 26.86 7.59
C ASP A 393 -20.21 26.05 6.51
N VAL A 394 -18.91 25.85 6.67
CA VAL A 394 -18.08 25.09 5.71
C VAL A 394 -18.60 23.67 5.48
N ARG A 395 -19.33 23.09 6.44
CA ARG A 395 -19.99 21.78 6.33
C ARG A 395 -21.17 21.77 5.35
N ALA A 396 -21.80 22.93 5.16
CA ALA A 396 -22.92 23.12 4.26
C ALA A 396 -22.49 23.57 2.86
N LEU A 397 -21.20 23.90 2.65
CA LEU A 397 -20.69 24.28 1.33
C LEU A 397 -20.43 23.05 0.47
N PRO A 398 -20.88 23.08 -0.82
CA PRO A 398 -20.46 22.09 -1.81
C PRO A 398 -18.93 22.06 -1.97
N GLU A 399 -18.35 20.86 -2.19
CA GLU A 399 -16.91 20.73 -2.31
C GLU A 399 -16.31 21.65 -3.37
N LYS A 400 -16.93 21.70 -4.54
CA LYS A 400 -16.47 22.54 -5.65
C LYS A 400 -16.49 24.04 -5.31
N ALA A 401 -17.53 24.50 -4.60
CA ALA A 401 -17.62 25.89 -4.15
C ALA A 401 -16.53 26.19 -3.13
N LEU A 402 -16.28 25.31 -2.16
CA LEU A 402 -15.22 25.48 -1.18
C LEU A 402 -13.83 25.51 -1.84
N ARG A 403 -13.56 24.60 -2.78
CA ARG A 403 -12.26 24.54 -3.49
C ARG A 403 -12.04 25.71 -4.47
N SER A 404 -13.11 26.31 -5.01
CA SER A 404 -13.00 27.55 -5.80
C SER A 404 -12.84 28.79 -4.92
N THR A 405 -13.36 28.77 -3.69
CA THR A 405 -13.25 29.87 -2.74
C THR A 405 -11.90 29.91 -2.03
N VAL A 406 -11.36 28.76 -1.61
CA VAL A 406 -10.17 28.64 -0.76
C VAL A 406 -9.02 27.97 -1.50
N ALA A 407 -7.91 28.68 -1.67
CA ALA A 407 -6.65 28.08 -2.08
C ALA A 407 -5.71 27.95 -0.88
N TYR A 408 -5.12 26.76 -0.70
CA TYR A 408 -4.23 26.46 0.42
C TYR A 408 -2.83 26.09 -0.08
N VAL A 409 -1.86 26.93 0.23
CA VAL A 409 -0.44 26.70 -0.02
C VAL A 409 0.19 26.10 1.22
N LEU A 410 0.50 24.80 1.14
CA LEU A 410 1.01 24.01 2.26
C LEU A 410 2.47 24.37 2.59
N GLN A 411 2.86 24.24 3.84
CA GLN A 411 4.23 24.41 4.34
C GLN A 411 5.23 23.56 3.55
N ARG A 412 4.90 22.29 3.26
CA ARG A 412 5.68 21.41 2.36
C ARG A 412 5.20 21.59 0.93
N SER A 413 5.99 22.30 0.14
CA SER A 413 5.72 22.50 -1.29
C SER A 413 5.85 21.20 -2.07
N THR A 414 4.73 20.55 -2.36
CA THR A 414 4.66 19.35 -3.19
C THR A 414 4.30 19.73 -4.63
N LEU A 415 5.21 19.41 -5.57
CA LEU A 415 4.95 19.51 -7.01
C LEU A 415 4.86 18.11 -7.61
N PHE A 416 3.98 17.95 -8.58
CA PHE A 416 3.80 16.69 -9.29
C PHE A 416 4.75 16.60 -10.48
N SER A 417 5.25 15.41 -10.77
CA SER A 417 6.07 15.13 -11.95
C SER A 417 5.29 15.47 -13.22
N GLY A 418 5.99 16.01 -14.22
CA GLY A 418 5.38 16.47 -15.47
C GLY A 418 5.98 17.80 -15.92
N THR A 419 5.17 18.84 -16.09
CA THR A 419 5.64 20.18 -16.46
C THR A 419 5.19 21.24 -15.44
N ILE A 420 5.80 22.42 -15.46
CA ILE A 420 5.34 23.55 -14.65
C ILE A 420 3.89 23.88 -15.03
N ALA A 421 3.60 24.03 -16.34
CA ALA A 421 2.23 24.27 -16.82
C ALA A 421 1.25 23.16 -16.36
N GLY A 422 1.68 21.91 -16.36
CA GLY A 422 0.88 20.77 -15.86
C GLY A 422 0.50 20.93 -14.39
N ASN A 423 1.44 21.37 -13.53
CA ASN A 423 1.17 21.66 -12.13
C ASN A 423 0.20 22.83 -11.93
N LEU A 424 0.26 23.86 -12.74
CA LEU A 424 -0.65 25.01 -12.67
C LEU A 424 -2.06 24.65 -13.16
N ARG A 425 -2.16 23.84 -14.23
CA ARG A 425 -3.43 23.34 -14.77
C ARG A 425 -4.15 22.34 -13.88
N GLN A 426 -3.49 21.75 -12.89
CA GLN A 426 -4.20 20.95 -11.88
C GLN A 426 -5.23 21.76 -11.11
N VAL A 427 -4.96 23.05 -10.86
CA VAL A 427 -5.88 23.92 -10.12
C VAL A 427 -6.77 24.71 -11.08
N LYS A 428 -6.24 25.15 -12.21
CA LYS A 428 -6.97 25.86 -13.25
C LYS A 428 -6.77 25.18 -14.62
N PRO A 429 -7.60 24.16 -14.98
CA PRO A 429 -7.40 23.35 -16.19
C PRO A 429 -7.36 24.17 -17.50
N ASP A 430 -8.08 25.28 -17.55
CA ASP A 430 -8.19 26.21 -18.67
C ASP A 430 -7.15 27.35 -18.63
N ALA A 431 -6.14 27.25 -17.75
CA ALA A 431 -5.13 28.30 -17.60
C ALA A 431 -4.41 28.60 -18.92
N GLN A 432 -4.56 29.84 -19.40
CA GLN A 432 -3.86 30.38 -20.54
C GLN A 432 -2.44 30.85 -20.15
N PRO A 433 -1.50 30.97 -21.07
CA PRO A 433 -0.15 31.48 -20.79
C PRO A 433 -0.13 32.82 -20.04
N SER A 434 -1.07 33.71 -20.33
CA SER A 434 -1.21 35.00 -19.63
C SER A 434 -1.57 34.86 -18.16
N HIS A 435 -2.44 33.89 -17.81
CA HIS A 435 -2.79 33.59 -16.42
C HIS A 435 -1.58 33.00 -15.67
N MET A 436 -0.81 32.14 -16.33
CA MET A 436 0.41 31.56 -15.75
C MET A 436 1.45 32.62 -15.47
N GLN A 437 1.66 33.54 -16.45
CA GLN A 437 2.59 34.64 -16.32
C GLN A 437 2.18 35.60 -15.19
N TRP A 438 0.89 35.97 -15.12
CA TRP A 438 0.37 36.83 -14.06
C TRP A 438 0.62 36.20 -12.67
N ALA A 439 0.26 34.95 -12.47
CA ALA A 439 0.47 34.26 -11.19
C ALA A 439 1.97 34.09 -10.87
N ALA A 440 2.79 33.81 -11.88
CA ALA A 440 4.24 33.68 -11.72
C ALA A 440 4.92 35.00 -11.34
N ASN A 441 4.43 36.13 -11.87
CA ASN A 441 4.93 37.44 -11.48
C ASN A 441 4.60 37.78 -10.02
N ILE A 442 3.40 37.44 -9.54
CA ILE A 442 3.02 37.64 -8.14
C ILE A 442 3.91 36.81 -7.23
N ALA A 443 4.08 35.52 -7.53
CA ALA A 443 4.91 34.62 -6.73
C ALA A 443 6.42 34.76 -6.98
N GLN A 444 6.86 35.75 -7.78
CA GLN A 444 8.27 35.93 -8.18
C GLN A 444 8.91 34.69 -8.81
N SER A 445 8.10 33.79 -9.38
CA SER A 445 8.59 32.58 -10.06
C SER A 445 8.92 32.81 -11.52
N ALA A 446 8.37 33.85 -12.16
CA ALA A 446 8.64 34.20 -13.54
C ALA A 446 10.14 34.38 -13.81
N GLU A 447 10.87 35.03 -12.90
CA GLU A 447 12.31 35.29 -13.00
C GLU A 447 13.13 34.04 -13.35
N PHE A 448 12.86 32.90 -12.71
CA PHE A 448 13.62 31.66 -13.00
C PHE A 448 12.95 30.81 -14.08
N ILE A 449 11.59 30.85 -14.21
CA ILE A 449 10.89 30.10 -15.25
C ILE A 449 11.32 30.56 -16.63
N GLU A 450 11.45 31.90 -16.87
CA GLU A 450 11.86 32.49 -18.13
C GLU A 450 13.30 32.16 -18.51
N ARG A 451 14.15 31.82 -17.55
CA ARG A 451 15.52 31.35 -17.80
C ARG A 451 15.60 29.86 -18.19
N LEU A 452 14.52 29.10 -18.00
CA LEU A 452 14.47 27.70 -18.41
C LEU A 452 14.26 27.60 -19.93
N PRO A 453 14.95 26.70 -20.63
CA PRO A 453 14.85 26.58 -22.10
C PRO A 453 13.42 26.32 -22.59
N GLN A 454 12.59 25.66 -21.80
CA GLN A 454 11.21 25.30 -22.14
C GLN A 454 10.18 26.12 -21.36
N THR A 455 10.60 27.10 -20.59
CA THR A 455 9.75 27.98 -19.78
C THR A 455 8.69 27.20 -18.98
N TYR A 456 7.40 27.40 -19.20
CA TYR A 456 6.31 26.70 -18.51
C TYR A 456 6.20 25.20 -18.86
N ASP A 457 6.73 24.77 -20.01
CA ASP A 457 6.78 23.36 -20.39
C ASP A 457 8.03 22.65 -19.85
N ALA A 458 8.87 23.36 -19.07
CA ALA A 458 10.02 22.77 -18.41
C ALA A 458 9.60 21.61 -17.49
N PRO A 459 10.35 20.49 -17.51
CA PRO A 459 10.02 19.30 -16.74
C PRO A 459 10.15 19.54 -15.24
N VAL A 460 9.20 18.99 -14.48
CA VAL A 460 9.25 18.78 -13.04
C VAL A 460 9.56 17.32 -12.80
N GLU A 461 10.75 17.02 -12.30
CA GLU A 461 11.18 15.66 -12.01
C GLU A 461 10.49 15.08 -10.77
N GLU A 462 10.65 13.79 -10.55
CA GLU A 462 10.13 13.12 -9.36
C GLU A 462 10.60 13.83 -8.09
N ARG A 463 9.67 14.12 -7.17
CA ARG A 463 9.90 14.92 -5.96
C ARG A 463 10.49 16.31 -6.23
N SER A 464 10.35 16.79 -7.46
CA SER A 464 10.86 18.10 -7.92
C SER A 464 12.35 18.34 -7.60
N GLN A 465 13.19 17.29 -7.72
CA GLN A 465 14.61 17.34 -7.33
C GLN A 465 15.42 18.36 -8.15
N ASN A 466 14.95 18.71 -9.33
CA ASN A 466 15.55 19.70 -10.22
C ASN A 466 15.28 21.17 -9.83
N PHE A 467 14.51 21.42 -8.75
CA PHE A 467 14.25 22.77 -8.23
C PHE A 467 14.80 22.95 -6.82
N SER A 468 15.31 24.15 -6.51
CA SER A 468 15.69 24.52 -5.15
C SER A 468 14.46 24.66 -4.23
N GLY A 469 14.67 24.66 -2.91
CA GLY A 469 13.59 24.84 -1.93
C GLY A 469 12.76 26.11 -2.17
N GLY A 470 13.41 27.25 -2.38
CA GLY A 470 12.74 28.51 -2.67
C GLY A 470 12.02 28.52 -4.02
N GLN A 471 12.55 27.86 -5.06
CA GLN A 471 11.86 27.69 -6.34
C GLN A 471 10.60 26.85 -6.19
N LYS A 472 10.65 25.74 -5.41
CA LYS A 472 9.48 24.92 -5.11
C LYS A 472 8.39 25.71 -4.39
N GLN A 473 8.77 26.51 -3.39
CA GLN A 473 7.82 27.37 -2.69
C GLN A 473 7.19 28.41 -3.61
N ARG A 474 7.98 29.12 -4.42
CA ARG A 474 7.45 30.09 -5.39
C ARG A 474 6.50 29.44 -6.41
N LEU A 475 6.80 28.23 -6.90
CA LEU A 475 5.89 27.47 -7.77
C LEU A 475 4.60 27.03 -7.04
N ALA A 476 4.69 26.67 -5.76
CA ALA A 476 3.52 26.35 -4.95
C ALA A 476 2.63 27.58 -4.71
N ILE A 477 3.23 28.74 -4.45
CA ILE A 477 2.50 30.02 -4.36
C ILE A 477 1.86 30.36 -5.71
N THR A 478 2.61 30.21 -6.84
CA THR A 478 2.07 30.43 -8.20
C THR A 478 0.82 29.58 -8.44
N ARG A 479 0.86 28.31 -8.00
CA ARG A 479 -0.27 27.39 -8.12
C ARG A 479 -1.46 27.80 -7.24
N GLY A 480 -1.23 28.35 -6.05
CA GLY A 480 -2.29 28.90 -5.20
C GLY A 480 -2.91 30.15 -5.80
N VAL A 481 -2.09 31.07 -6.29
CA VAL A 481 -2.51 32.36 -6.88
C VAL A 481 -3.27 32.20 -8.20
N ILE A 482 -2.89 31.25 -9.06
CA ILE A 482 -3.52 31.07 -10.39
C ILE A 482 -5.01 30.70 -10.30
N ALA A 483 -5.43 30.13 -9.16
CA ALA A 483 -6.84 29.86 -8.85
C ALA A 483 -7.68 31.15 -8.79
N ASN A 484 -7.04 32.29 -8.51
CA ASN A 484 -7.69 33.56 -8.18
C ASN A 484 -8.78 33.39 -7.10
N PRO A 485 -8.43 32.86 -5.90
CA PRO A 485 -9.38 32.50 -4.88
C PRO A 485 -9.89 33.71 -4.11
N GLU A 486 -11.03 33.57 -3.44
CA GLU A 486 -11.52 34.57 -2.49
C GLU A 486 -10.72 34.55 -1.16
N ILE A 487 -10.17 33.36 -0.79
CA ILE A 487 -9.31 33.17 0.37
C ILE A 487 -8.03 32.45 -0.05
N LEU A 488 -6.88 33.08 0.19
CA LEU A 488 -5.56 32.49 -0.03
C LEU A 488 -4.89 32.19 1.32
N ILE A 489 -4.63 30.94 1.63
CA ILE A 489 -3.93 30.52 2.83
C ILE A 489 -2.47 30.20 2.48
N LEU A 490 -1.54 30.85 3.18
CA LEU A 490 -0.09 30.64 3.07
C LEU A 490 0.43 30.08 4.41
N ASP A 491 0.59 28.76 4.49
CA ASP A 491 1.08 28.10 5.69
C ASP A 491 2.60 27.98 5.62
N ASP A 492 3.30 28.93 6.24
CA ASP A 492 4.77 29.07 6.25
C ASP A 492 5.39 28.96 4.84
N ALA A 493 4.62 29.42 3.84
CA ALA A 493 4.93 29.20 2.43
C ALA A 493 6.09 30.09 1.93
N THR A 494 6.60 31.03 2.71
CA THR A 494 7.71 31.92 2.39
C THR A 494 9.00 31.60 3.14
N SER A 495 9.01 30.61 4.03
CA SER A 495 10.13 30.32 4.96
C SER A 495 11.46 29.96 4.28
N ALA A 496 11.43 29.38 3.06
CA ALA A 496 12.62 29.05 2.29
C ALA A 496 13.00 30.15 1.27
N LEU A 497 12.31 31.30 1.28
CA LEU A 497 12.65 32.45 0.46
C LEU A 497 13.69 33.31 1.17
N ASP A 498 14.55 33.96 0.39
CA ASP A 498 15.37 35.04 0.89
C ASP A 498 14.51 36.30 1.21
N ALA A 499 14.99 37.14 2.09
CA ALA A 499 14.24 38.31 2.58
C ALA A 499 13.76 39.26 1.45
N ARG A 500 14.54 39.36 0.35
CA ARG A 500 14.19 40.18 -0.80
C ARG A 500 13.02 39.56 -1.56
N SER A 501 13.11 38.27 -1.87
CA SER A 501 12.05 37.53 -2.58
C SER A 501 10.76 37.50 -1.76
N GLU A 502 10.84 37.25 -0.45
CA GLU A 502 9.69 37.28 0.45
C GLU A 502 8.98 38.64 0.41
N LYS A 503 9.73 39.73 0.56
CA LYS A 503 9.19 41.09 0.50
C LYS A 503 8.49 41.36 -0.84
N LEU A 504 9.10 40.98 -1.96
CA LEU A 504 8.52 41.19 -3.30
C LEU A 504 7.24 40.39 -3.52
N VAL A 505 7.18 39.15 -3.00
CA VAL A 505 5.95 38.33 -3.04
C VAL A 505 4.85 39.01 -2.23
N GLN A 506 5.13 39.47 -1.00
CA GLN A 506 4.14 40.16 -0.17
C GLN A 506 3.63 41.43 -0.84
N GLU A 507 4.53 42.30 -1.35
CA GLU A 507 4.14 43.54 -2.07
C GLU A 507 3.31 43.24 -3.31
N ALA A 508 3.58 42.15 -4.02
CA ALA A 508 2.80 41.76 -5.19
C ALA A 508 1.41 41.20 -4.79
N LEU A 509 1.33 40.41 -3.72
CA LEU A 509 0.05 39.93 -3.18
C LEU A 509 -0.85 41.12 -2.75
N ASP A 510 -0.31 42.05 -1.97
CA ASP A 510 -1.04 43.26 -1.51
C ASP A 510 -1.54 44.12 -2.69
N ARG A 511 -0.79 44.19 -3.78
CA ARG A 511 -1.15 45.01 -4.94
C ARG A 511 -2.16 44.35 -5.85
N GLU A 512 -1.96 43.05 -6.13
CA GLU A 512 -2.69 42.33 -7.19
C GLU A 512 -3.91 41.58 -6.67
N LEU A 513 -3.94 41.22 -5.36
CA LEU A 513 -5.00 40.42 -4.71
C LEU A 513 -5.76 41.23 -3.65
N LYS A 514 -6.08 42.47 -3.90
CA LYS A 514 -6.76 43.37 -2.93
C LYS A 514 -8.12 42.90 -2.45
N SER A 515 -8.83 42.13 -3.26
CA SER A 515 -10.15 41.55 -2.89
C SER A 515 -10.04 40.19 -2.22
N THR A 516 -8.87 39.55 -2.28
CA THR A 516 -8.64 38.22 -1.69
C THR A 516 -8.29 38.35 -0.21
N THR A 517 -8.97 37.60 0.62
CA THR A 517 -8.61 37.44 2.03
C THR A 517 -7.35 36.59 2.13
N THR A 518 -6.26 37.15 2.67
CA THR A 518 -4.99 36.44 2.77
C THR A 518 -4.76 36.00 4.20
N VAL A 519 -4.66 34.69 4.44
CA VAL A 519 -4.31 34.11 5.75
C VAL A 519 -2.85 33.67 5.71
N VAL A 520 -1.99 34.35 6.48
CA VAL A 520 -0.55 34.08 6.53
C VAL A 520 -0.19 33.47 7.88
N ILE A 521 0.19 32.22 7.87
CA ILE A 521 0.84 31.58 9.00
C ILE A 521 2.33 31.78 8.85
N ALA A 522 2.96 32.43 9.80
CA ALA A 522 4.39 32.69 9.75
C ALA A 522 5.07 32.44 11.10
N GLU A 523 6.30 31.94 11.03
CA GLU A 523 7.17 31.89 12.20
C GLU A 523 7.80 33.26 12.48
N LYS A 524 8.00 34.08 11.42
CA LYS A 524 8.60 35.41 11.50
C LYS A 524 7.52 36.48 11.58
N ILE A 525 7.61 37.38 12.58
CA ILE A 525 6.70 38.53 12.70
C ILE A 525 6.84 39.47 11.50
N ALA A 526 8.03 39.58 10.90
CA ALA A 526 8.25 40.42 9.73
C ALA A 526 7.30 40.09 8.57
N SER A 527 6.90 38.84 8.40
CA SER A 527 5.98 38.39 7.33
C SER A 527 4.52 38.80 7.57
N ILE A 528 4.14 39.15 8.80
CA ILE A 528 2.76 39.49 9.17
C ILE A 528 2.61 40.88 9.81
N ILE A 529 3.69 41.65 9.86
CA ILE A 529 3.70 42.97 10.51
C ILE A 529 2.69 43.96 9.91
N ARG A 530 2.33 43.75 8.63
CA ARG A 530 1.37 44.59 7.90
C ARG A 530 -0.05 44.03 7.92
N ALA A 531 -0.28 42.91 8.59
CA ALA A 531 -1.60 42.29 8.64
C ALA A 531 -2.62 43.23 9.31
N ASP A 532 -3.82 43.30 8.76
CA ASP A 532 -4.93 44.05 9.31
C ASP A 532 -5.32 43.51 10.69
N GLN A 533 -5.11 42.21 10.87
CA GLN A 533 -5.38 41.51 12.13
C GLN A 533 -4.33 40.40 12.32
N ILE A 534 -3.81 40.30 13.54
CA ILE A 534 -2.89 39.22 13.91
C ILE A 534 -3.53 38.46 15.07
N LEU A 535 -3.52 37.10 14.94
CA LEU A 535 -3.87 36.19 16.01
C LEU A 535 -2.60 35.61 16.65
N VAL A 536 -2.49 35.73 17.96
CA VAL A 536 -1.43 35.10 18.74
C VAL A 536 -2.00 33.83 19.37
N LEU A 537 -1.54 32.65 18.86
CA LEU A 537 -1.96 31.37 19.38
C LEU A 537 -0.99 30.86 20.45
N ASP A 538 -1.54 30.45 21.57
CA ASP A 538 -0.81 29.79 22.66
C ASP A 538 -1.61 28.60 23.20
N ASN A 539 -0.99 27.40 23.22
CA ASN A 539 -1.60 26.17 23.74
C ASN A 539 -3.03 25.90 23.23
N GLY A 540 -3.29 26.20 21.97
CA GLY A 540 -4.56 25.97 21.30
C GLY A 540 -5.63 27.03 21.54
N ARG A 541 -5.29 28.17 22.18
CA ARG A 541 -6.18 29.30 22.45
C ARG A 541 -5.65 30.58 21.80
N ILE A 542 -6.54 31.52 21.53
CA ILE A 542 -6.16 32.89 21.14
C ILE A 542 -5.75 33.62 22.43
N SER A 543 -4.45 33.94 22.55
CA SER A 543 -3.89 34.70 23.66
C SER A 543 -3.81 36.20 23.39
N GLY A 544 -3.97 36.62 22.14
CA GLY A 544 -4.00 38.03 21.74
C GLY A 544 -4.54 38.16 20.31
N GLN A 545 -5.24 39.25 20.08
CA GLN A 545 -5.83 39.58 18.78
C GLN A 545 -5.79 41.08 18.54
N GLY A 546 -5.32 41.55 17.40
CA GLY A 546 -5.24 42.96 17.06
C GLY A 546 -4.21 43.24 15.99
N THR A 547 -3.90 44.50 15.73
CA THR A 547 -2.82 44.93 14.85
C THR A 547 -1.45 44.76 15.53
N HIS A 548 -0.37 44.82 14.73
CA HIS A 548 0.99 44.81 15.28
C HIS A 548 1.21 45.82 16.43
N HIS A 549 0.72 47.03 16.26
CA HIS A 549 0.86 48.09 17.25
C HIS A 549 0.11 47.81 18.55
N GLU A 550 -1.12 47.33 18.47
CA GLU A 550 -1.93 46.97 19.62
C GLU A 550 -1.31 45.79 20.36
N LEU A 551 -0.88 44.74 19.65
CA LEU A 551 -0.28 43.56 20.27
C LEU A 551 1.08 43.83 20.93
N LEU A 552 1.85 44.80 20.46
CA LEU A 552 3.08 45.24 21.13
C LEU A 552 2.77 45.88 22.51
N GLN A 553 1.59 46.48 22.68
CA GLN A 553 1.18 47.09 23.93
C GLN A 553 0.47 46.08 24.86
N ASP A 554 -0.42 45.26 24.31
CA ASP A 554 -1.37 44.48 25.08
C ASP A 554 -0.97 42.99 25.26
N SER A 555 -0.13 42.43 24.37
CA SER A 555 0.26 41.00 24.44
C SER A 555 1.70 40.81 24.88
N ALA A 556 1.89 40.26 26.08
CA ALA A 556 3.22 39.90 26.58
C ALA A 556 3.89 38.83 25.74
N ILE A 557 3.11 37.84 25.23
CA ILE A 557 3.60 36.74 24.39
C ILE A 557 4.09 37.28 23.05
N TYR A 558 3.29 38.13 22.38
CA TYR A 558 3.67 38.75 21.13
C TYR A 558 4.94 39.60 21.25
N ARG A 559 5.02 40.39 22.29
CA ARG A 559 6.19 41.23 22.61
C ARG A 559 7.45 40.39 22.81
N ALA A 560 7.35 39.30 23.57
CA ALA A 560 8.47 38.37 23.77
C ALA A 560 8.96 37.73 22.46
N ILE A 561 8.04 37.27 21.57
CA ILE A 561 8.38 36.72 20.25
C ILE A 561 9.08 37.79 19.41
N TYR A 562 8.52 39.02 19.36
CA TYR A 562 9.08 40.14 18.57
C TYR A 562 10.48 40.54 19.04
N GLN A 563 10.68 40.68 20.34
CA GLN A 563 11.99 41.05 20.93
C GLN A 563 13.05 39.96 20.66
N THR A 564 12.66 38.69 20.79
CA THR A 564 13.57 37.56 20.51
C THR A 564 14.01 37.55 19.05
N GLN A 565 13.10 37.82 18.10
CA GLN A 565 13.40 37.86 16.69
C GLN A 565 14.26 39.06 16.31
N LYS A 566 13.94 40.23 16.85
CA LYS A 566 14.71 41.47 16.65
C LYS A 566 16.14 41.35 17.17
N ALA A 567 16.35 40.83 18.38
CA ALA A 567 17.67 40.59 18.95
C ALA A 567 18.52 39.63 18.11
N ARG A 568 17.89 38.62 17.46
CA ARG A 568 18.59 37.72 16.50
C ARG A 568 19.02 38.42 15.23
N GLU A 569 18.20 39.33 14.71
CA GLU A 569 18.53 40.09 13.50
C GLU A 569 19.68 41.09 13.78
N GLU A 570 19.66 41.76 14.92
CA GLU A 570 20.72 42.70 15.35
C GLU A 570 22.04 41.98 15.68
N GLY A 571 22.02 40.80 16.29
CA GLY A 571 23.20 40.01 16.61
C GLY A 571 23.82 39.25 15.40
N LEU A 572 23.15 39.23 14.24
CA LEU A 572 23.69 38.73 12.98
C LEU A 572 24.42 39.83 12.16
N HIS A 573 24.32 41.09 12.61
CA HIS A 573 25.00 42.25 12.00
C HIS A 573 26.27 42.68 12.75
N GLU A 574 26.58 42.06 13.90
CA GLU A 574 27.87 42.13 14.59
C GLU A 574 28.75 40.90 14.23
#